data_1ce27dcd647f19882aa3a88f36b474ba
#
_entry.id   1ce27dcd647f19882aa3a88f36b474ba
#
_cell.length_a   1.000
_cell.length_b   1.000
_cell.length_c   1.000
_cell.angle_alpha   90.00
_cell.angle_beta   90.00
_cell.angle_gamma   90.00
#
_symmetry.space_group_name_H-M   'P 1'
#
loop_
_entity.id
_entity.type
_entity.pdbx_description
1 polymer ?
#
loop_
_entity_poly.entity_id
_entity_poly.type
_entity_poly.pdbx_seq_one_letter_code
_entity_poly.pdbx_strand_id
1 'polypeptide(L)'
;KKPNESKKKDSLLKLKNLFNEKISKSNIANEEIAGIDISENSIKVAQLSKSTDNKWILEKISLRLLDKSKISNGILGSKEYIAEEIKLAMANAKITTSNVAISIPVSSAIIRKVTSPLMTDDELQKAIETDSLWENLVQLTDDLNDYSVFHQVISRNPKENTMEILFVASKLNDVNSYSSIIKRAGLNPVIMDVKCFTLKNAFDNTFKIENKSNNALLEIGSEDNYMLIVHNNIPIITDIFLRTNEKESLMNFSRNNQNEEGETANVIRRYSLQLKQALSDYEGKYGIRIYNIKVVSNLNNIDDLIPAFKKNLLNTGLQVFDPLNEISIPEYNKEKTNLINRSIYTSVLGLAYRKLDVFGYYKFV
;
A
#
# COMPACT_ATOMS: atom_id res chain seq x y z
N LYS A 1 -40.97 -2.88 -17.53
CA LYS A 1 -39.93 -2.61 -18.52
C LYS A 1 -38.60 -2.71 -17.82
N LYS A 2 -37.84 -3.82 -18.02
CA LYS A 2 -36.49 -4.03 -17.51
C LYS A 2 -35.54 -3.08 -18.26
N PRO A 3 -34.62 -2.40 -17.60
CA PRO A 3 -33.62 -1.59 -18.27
C PRO A 3 -32.50 -2.50 -18.81
N ASN A 4 -32.19 -2.22 -20.00
CA ASN A 4 -31.22 -2.68 -20.99
C ASN A 4 -29.87 -3.17 -20.41
N GLU A 5 -29.73 -4.46 -20.10
CA GLU A 5 -28.48 -5.14 -19.72
C GLU A 5 -27.41 -5.12 -20.84
N SER A 6 -27.82 -4.95 -22.10
CA SER A 6 -26.90 -4.88 -23.25
C SER A 6 -26.03 -3.61 -23.25
N LYS A 7 -26.56 -2.46 -22.79
CA LYS A 7 -25.80 -1.20 -22.76
C LYS A 7 -24.74 -1.13 -21.67
N LYS A 8 -24.92 -1.84 -20.56
CA LYS A 8 -23.91 -1.93 -19.47
C LYS A 8 -22.74 -2.84 -19.87
N LYS A 9 -23.00 -3.97 -20.53
CA LYS A 9 -21.95 -4.84 -21.07
C LYS A 9 -21.09 -4.14 -22.12
N ASP A 10 -21.68 -3.33 -22.99
CA ASP A 10 -20.95 -2.55 -23.99
C ASP A 10 -20.05 -1.46 -23.40
N SER A 11 -20.42 -0.86 -22.29
CA SER A 11 -19.59 0.17 -21.65
C SER A 11 -18.38 -0.43 -20.91
N LEU A 12 -18.54 -1.60 -20.29
CA LEU A 12 -17.46 -2.36 -19.65
C LEU A 12 -16.49 -2.96 -20.69
N LEU A 13 -17.00 -3.50 -21.80
CA LEU A 13 -16.17 -3.93 -22.93
C LEU A 13 -15.40 -2.76 -23.57
N LYS A 14 -16.02 -1.58 -23.67
CA LYS A 14 -15.36 -0.37 -24.18
C LYS A 14 -14.29 0.16 -23.25
N LEU A 15 -14.47 0.10 -21.92
CA LEU A 15 -13.42 0.40 -20.95
C LEU A 15 -12.29 -0.65 -21.03
N LYS A 16 -12.63 -1.94 -21.12
CA LYS A 16 -11.67 -3.04 -21.28
C LYS A 16 -10.84 -2.88 -22.57
N ASN A 17 -11.48 -2.50 -23.68
CA ASN A 17 -10.83 -2.27 -24.97
C ASN A 17 -10.02 -0.95 -24.98
N LEU A 18 -10.47 0.12 -24.31
CA LEU A 18 -9.70 1.37 -24.19
C LEU A 18 -8.43 1.20 -23.36
N PHE A 19 -8.43 0.31 -22.34
CA PHE A 19 -7.21 -0.06 -21.61
C PHE A 19 -6.32 -0.99 -22.46
N ASN A 20 -6.88 -1.93 -23.20
CA ASN A 20 -6.12 -2.88 -24.04
C ASN A 20 -5.58 -2.26 -25.34
N GLU A 21 -6.28 -1.32 -25.97
CA GLU A 21 -5.86 -0.71 -27.23
C GLU A 21 -4.79 0.40 -27.08
N LYS A 22 -4.70 1.06 -25.91
CA LYS A 22 -3.67 2.08 -25.68
C LYS A 22 -2.33 1.54 -25.19
N ILE A 23 -2.22 0.26 -24.91
CA ILE A 23 -1.00 -0.37 -24.41
C ILE A 23 -0.50 -1.35 -25.47
N SER A 24 0.15 -0.85 -26.53
CA SER A 24 0.95 -1.71 -27.40
C SER A 24 2.13 -2.25 -26.58
N LYS A 25 2.16 -3.57 -26.38
CA LYS A 25 3.11 -4.29 -25.52
C LYS A 25 4.60 -4.01 -25.77
N SER A 26 4.96 -3.39 -26.88
CA SER A 26 6.35 -3.20 -27.32
C SER A 26 7.04 -1.92 -26.84
N ASN A 27 6.27 -0.88 -26.41
CA ASN A 27 6.85 0.41 -26.01
C ASN A 27 6.87 0.65 -24.49
N ILE A 28 6.21 -0.20 -23.71
CA ILE A 28 5.95 0.05 -22.28
C ILE A 28 7.11 -0.45 -21.40
N ALA A 29 7.85 -1.46 -21.83
CA ALA A 29 8.92 -2.08 -21.02
C ALA A 29 10.09 -1.13 -20.67
N ASN A 30 10.23 0.00 -21.38
CA ASN A 30 11.27 1.00 -21.15
C ASN A 30 10.75 2.38 -20.69
N GLU A 31 9.44 2.54 -20.44
CA GLU A 31 8.91 3.81 -19.96
C GLU A 31 9.24 4.04 -18.49
N GLU A 32 9.71 5.26 -18.21
CA GLU A 32 9.97 5.69 -16.83
C GLU A 32 8.64 5.89 -16.09
N ILE A 33 8.58 5.38 -14.86
CA ILE A 33 7.45 5.58 -13.95
C ILE A 33 7.93 6.33 -12.73
N ALA A 34 7.12 7.28 -12.24
CA ALA A 34 7.32 7.89 -10.93
C ALA A 34 6.29 7.35 -9.94
N GLY A 35 6.72 7.07 -8.70
CA GLY A 35 5.82 6.82 -7.59
C GLY A 35 5.25 8.11 -7.04
N ILE A 36 3.96 8.14 -6.70
CA ILE A 36 3.30 9.23 -5.99
C ILE A 36 2.54 8.65 -4.80
N ASP A 37 2.95 9.02 -3.60
CA ASP A 37 2.27 8.68 -2.36
C ASP A 37 1.54 9.93 -1.83
N ILE A 38 0.22 9.81 -1.66
CA ILE A 38 -0.66 10.86 -1.19
C ILE A 38 -1.17 10.49 0.19
N SER A 39 -0.89 11.32 1.19
CA SER A 39 -1.41 11.19 2.55
C SER A 39 -2.05 12.50 3.00
N GLU A 40 -2.81 12.49 4.10
CA GLU A 40 -3.47 13.69 4.63
C GLU A 40 -2.51 14.83 4.95
N ASN A 41 -1.24 14.51 5.21
CA ASN A 41 -0.25 15.50 5.65
C ASN A 41 0.75 15.89 4.57
N SER A 42 0.90 15.08 3.51
CA SER A 42 1.98 15.28 2.55
C SER A 42 1.79 14.52 1.25
N ILE A 43 2.42 15.03 0.21
CA ILE A 43 2.63 14.35 -1.06
C ILE A 43 4.11 14.05 -1.21
N LYS A 44 4.42 12.83 -1.57
CA LYS A 44 5.78 12.37 -1.85
C LYS A 44 5.84 11.85 -3.27
N VAL A 45 6.89 12.20 -3.97
CA VAL A 45 7.16 11.69 -5.32
C VAL A 45 8.58 11.16 -5.38
N ALA A 46 8.77 10.04 -6.07
CA ALA A 46 10.10 9.46 -6.27
C ALA A 46 10.22 8.76 -7.62
N GLN A 47 11.44 8.74 -8.15
CA GLN A 47 11.81 8.01 -9.35
C GLN A 47 13.10 7.25 -9.09
N LEU A 48 13.10 5.98 -9.43
CA LEU A 48 14.23 5.07 -9.28
C LEU A 48 14.71 4.59 -10.65
N SER A 49 16.02 4.39 -10.77
CA SER A 49 16.65 3.67 -11.89
C SER A 49 17.48 2.49 -11.38
N LYS A 50 17.95 1.67 -12.29
CA LYS A 50 18.94 0.64 -11.98
C LYS A 50 20.27 0.97 -12.61
N SER A 51 21.34 0.83 -11.83
CA SER A 51 22.72 0.86 -12.36
C SER A 51 23.02 -0.36 -13.23
N THR A 52 24.13 -0.33 -13.94
CA THR A 52 24.68 -1.47 -14.68
C THR A 52 24.88 -2.71 -13.80
N ASP A 53 25.20 -2.52 -12.52
CA ASP A 53 25.37 -3.58 -11.51
C ASP A 53 24.05 -4.02 -10.86
N ASN A 54 22.91 -3.65 -11.47
CA ASN A 54 21.55 -3.97 -11.00
C ASN A 54 21.21 -3.41 -9.60
N LYS A 55 21.93 -2.39 -9.12
CA LYS A 55 21.62 -1.67 -7.88
C LYS A 55 20.63 -0.56 -8.14
N TRP A 56 19.74 -0.31 -7.21
CA TRP A 56 18.79 0.78 -7.27
C TRP A 56 19.48 2.12 -7.00
N ILE A 57 19.12 3.14 -7.76
CA ILE A 57 19.56 4.53 -7.62
C ILE A 57 18.34 5.42 -7.45
N LEU A 58 18.39 6.31 -6.46
CA LEU A 58 17.37 7.32 -6.24
C LEU A 58 17.60 8.50 -7.18
N GLU A 59 16.97 8.48 -8.35
CA GLU A 59 17.13 9.54 -9.35
C GLU A 59 16.51 10.85 -8.90
N LYS A 60 15.30 10.80 -8.40
CA LYS A 60 14.53 11.99 -8.05
C LYS A 60 13.65 11.71 -6.84
N ILE A 61 13.50 12.70 -5.97
CA ILE A 61 12.63 12.64 -4.80
C ILE A 61 12.18 14.05 -4.39
N SER A 62 10.95 14.17 -3.92
CA SER A 62 10.43 15.36 -3.27
C SER A 62 9.39 14.98 -2.23
N LEU A 63 9.38 15.73 -1.14
CA LEU A 63 8.36 15.74 -0.10
C LEU A 63 7.73 17.13 -0.09
N ARG A 64 6.39 17.16 -0.14
CA ARG A 64 5.61 18.39 -0.04
C ARG A 64 4.58 18.26 1.06
N LEU A 65 4.66 19.11 2.06
CA LEU A 65 3.68 19.16 3.15
C LEU A 65 2.41 19.84 2.65
N LEU A 66 1.27 19.30 3.05
CA LEU A 66 -0.05 19.83 2.73
C LEU A 66 -0.53 20.80 3.80
N ASP A 67 -1.19 21.86 3.36
CA ASP A 67 -1.89 22.81 4.24
C ASP A 67 -3.25 22.21 4.62
N LYS A 68 -3.38 21.76 5.85
CA LYS A 68 -4.60 21.15 6.37
C LYS A 68 -5.82 22.07 6.29
N SER A 69 -5.63 23.39 6.32
CA SER A 69 -6.73 24.35 6.20
C SER A 69 -7.42 24.33 4.83
N LYS A 70 -6.72 23.82 3.81
CA LYS A 70 -7.21 23.68 2.43
C LYS A 70 -7.79 22.31 2.13
N ILE A 71 -7.75 21.39 3.10
CA ILE A 71 -8.32 20.06 2.96
C ILE A 71 -9.70 20.04 3.64
N SER A 72 -10.74 19.95 2.83
CA SER A 72 -12.11 19.77 3.31
C SER A 72 -12.65 18.41 2.87
N ASN A 73 -13.26 17.67 3.79
CA ASN A 73 -13.76 16.32 3.54
C ASN A 73 -12.69 15.33 3.02
N GLY A 74 -11.46 15.47 3.55
CA GLY A 74 -10.33 14.62 3.20
C GLY A 74 -9.73 14.88 1.82
N ILE A 75 -8.81 14.02 1.40
CA ILE A 75 -8.09 14.11 0.13
C ILE A 75 -9.06 14.08 -1.07
N LEU A 76 -10.04 13.17 -1.04
CA LEU A 76 -10.99 12.99 -2.13
C LEU A 76 -11.99 14.14 -2.25
N GLY A 77 -12.20 14.92 -1.19
CA GLY A 77 -13.02 16.15 -1.20
C GLY A 77 -12.27 17.36 -1.75
N SER A 78 -10.93 17.34 -1.79
CA SER A 78 -10.06 18.49 -2.10
C SER A 78 -9.27 18.28 -3.40
N LYS A 79 -9.89 17.69 -4.42
CA LYS A 79 -9.22 17.18 -5.64
C LYS A 79 -8.39 18.22 -6.38
N GLU A 80 -8.88 19.45 -6.50
CA GLU A 80 -8.18 20.55 -7.19
C GLU A 80 -6.91 20.92 -6.44
N TYR A 81 -7.01 21.13 -5.13
CA TYR A 81 -5.86 21.47 -4.28
C TYR A 81 -4.80 20.37 -4.32
N ILE A 82 -5.19 19.11 -4.13
CA ILE A 82 -4.28 17.96 -4.17
C ILE A 82 -3.60 17.83 -5.54
N ALA A 83 -4.34 18.03 -6.63
CA ALA A 83 -3.78 17.98 -7.98
C ALA A 83 -2.72 19.06 -8.22
N GLU A 84 -2.94 20.30 -7.73
CA GLU A 84 -1.94 21.36 -7.81
C GLU A 84 -0.70 21.05 -6.95
N GLU A 85 -0.89 20.52 -5.75
CA GLU A 85 0.24 20.13 -4.88
C GLU A 85 1.06 18.98 -5.49
N ILE A 86 0.41 18.03 -6.22
CA ILE A 86 1.11 17.00 -6.99
C ILE A 86 1.96 17.61 -8.11
N LYS A 87 1.43 18.55 -8.89
CA LYS A 87 2.20 19.26 -9.94
C LYS A 87 3.44 19.92 -9.35
N LEU A 88 3.27 20.60 -8.22
CA LEU A 88 4.38 21.26 -7.54
C LEU A 88 5.41 20.26 -7.00
N ALA A 89 4.97 19.10 -6.47
CA ALA A 89 5.87 18.05 -6.00
C ALA A 89 6.69 17.46 -7.16
N MET A 90 6.04 17.19 -8.30
CA MET A 90 6.70 16.70 -9.53
C MET A 90 7.72 17.70 -10.06
N ALA A 91 7.35 18.99 -10.11
CA ALA A 91 8.24 20.09 -10.54
C ALA A 91 9.45 20.23 -9.60
N ASN A 92 9.23 20.19 -8.27
CA ASN A 92 10.31 20.28 -7.26
C ASN A 92 11.30 19.09 -7.38
N ALA A 93 10.80 17.92 -7.73
CA ALA A 93 11.63 16.75 -7.97
C ALA A 93 12.28 16.76 -9.37
N LYS A 94 11.86 17.67 -10.27
CA LYS A 94 12.26 17.68 -11.69
C LYS A 94 11.93 16.37 -12.41
N ILE A 95 10.79 15.76 -12.06
CA ILE A 95 10.27 14.56 -12.72
C ILE A 95 9.54 14.99 -13.98
N THR A 96 9.90 14.40 -15.12
CA THR A 96 9.39 14.74 -16.44
C THR A 96 8.42 13.70 -17.02
N THR A 97 8.47 12.46 -16.51
CA THR A 97 7.52 11.44 -16.95
C THR A 97 6.11 11.79 -16.50
N SER A 98 5.15 11.54 -17.38
CA SER A 98 3.72 11.64 -17.06
C SER A 98 3.14 10.35 -16.49
N ASN A 99 3.83 9.20 -16.67
CA ASN A 99 3.37 7.92 -16.19
C ASN A 99 3.69 7.74 -14.71
N VAL A 100 2.66 7.47 -13.91
CA VAL A 100 2.81 7.39 -12.46
C VAL A 100 2.15 6.15 -11.87
N ALA A 101 2.77 5.65 -10.81
CA ALA A 101 2.21 4.66 -9.90
C ALA A 101 1.70 5.36 -8.65
N ILE A 102 0.50 5.03 -8.22
CA ILE A 102 -0.12 5.57 -7.01
C ILE A 102 -0.63 4.46 -6.11
N SER A 103 -0.92 4.77 -4.86
CA SER A 103 -1.60 3.84 -3.94
C SER A 103 -2.85 4.46 -3.34
N ILE A 104 -3.80 3.58 -3.02
CA ILE A 104 -4.97 3.89 -2.21
C ILE A 104 -4.74 3.37 -0.78
N PRO A 105 -5.39 3.96 0.24
CA PRO A 105 -5.31 3.48 1.62
C PRO A 105 -5.78 2.02 1.77
N VAL A 106 -5.25 1.34 2.79
CA VAL A 106 -5.69 -0.04 3.11
C VAL A 106 -7.16 -0.06 3.53
N SER A 107 -7.61 0.97 4.23
CA SER A 107 -9.01 1.15 4.64
C SER A 107 -10.00 1.27 3.47
N SER A 108 -9.52 1.61 2.25
CA SER A 108 -10.33 1.64 1.01
C SER A 108 -10.31 0.30 0.26
N ALA A 109 -9.72 -0.76 0.82
CA ALA A 109 -9.58 -2.05 0.15
C ALA A 109 -10.07 -3.21 1.03
N ILE A 110 -10.69 -4.19 0.41
CA ILE A 110 -10.99 -5.49 1.00
C ILE A 110 -9.92 -6.46 0.51
N ILE A 111 -9.14 -7.02 1.43
CA ILE A 111 -8.08 -7.97 1.12
C ILE A 111 -8.40 -9.28 1.82
N ARG A 112 -8.55 -10.36 1.06
CA ARG A 112 -8.90 -11.67 1.58
C ARG A 112 -8.06 -12.76 0.93
N LYS A 113 -7.65 -13.74 1.71
CA LYS A 113 -7.19 -15.02 1.20
C LYS A 113 -8.39 -15.99 1.25
N VAL A 114 -8.78 -16.51 0.11
CA VAL A 114 -9.92 -17.40 -0.03
C VAL A 114 -9.46 -18.76 -0.55
N THR A 115 -10.14 -19.82 -0.10
CA THR A 115 -9.93 -21.18 -0.59
C THR A 115 -11.08 -21.56 -1.50
N SER A 116 -10.76 -22.05 -2.69
CA SER A 116 -11.72 -22.54 -3.69
C SER A 116 -11.40 -23.97 -4.11
N PRO A 117 -12.31 -24.67 -4.76
CA PRO A 117 -11.98 -25.90 -5.48
C PRO A 117 -10.83 -25.66 -6.46
N LEU A 118 -10.02 -26.71 -6.70
CA LEU A 118 -8.94 -26.64 -7.67
C LEU A 118 -9.50 -26.43 -9.08
N MET A 119 -9.00 -25.43 -9.76
CA MET A 119 -9.37 -25.05 -11.12
C MET A 119 -8.12 -24.83 -11.97
N THR A 120 -8.23 -25.13 -13.25
CA THR A 120 -7.29 -24.67 -14.26
C THR A 120 -7.43 -23.16 -14.46
N ASP A 121 -6.48 -22.52 -15.16
CA ASP A 121 -6.58 -21.08 -15.43
C ASP A 121 -7.83 -20.72 -16.27
N ASP A 122 -8.20 -21.58 -17.23
CA ASP A 122 -9.39 -21.39 -18.07
C ASP A 122 -10.70 -21.53 -17.27
N GLU A 123 -10.76 -22.49 -16.35
CA GLU A 123 -11.91 -22.68 -15.47
C GLU A 123 -12.06 -21.51 -14.48
N LEU A 124 -10.94 -21.08 -13.90
CA LEU A 124 -10.93 -19.90 -13.02
C LEU A 124 -11.38 -18.65 -13.76
N GLN A 125 -10.88 -18.44 -14.98
CA GLN A 125 -11.28 -17.29 -15.79
C GLN A 125 -12.80 -17.29 -16.07
N LYS A 126 -13.38 -18.44 -16.44
CA LYS A 126 -14.82 -18.59 -16.66
C LYS A 126 -15.63 -18.36 -15.39
N ALA A 127 -15.15 -18.89 -14.24
CA ALA A 127 -15.82 -18.72 -12.95
C ALA A 127 -15.84 -17.24 -12.50
N ILE A 128 -14.78 -16.47 -12.82
CA ILE A 128 -14.71 -15.04 -12.55
C ILE A 128 -15.63 -14.25 -13.49
N GLU A 129 -15.68 -14.60 -14.77
CA GLU A 129 -16.54 -13.91 -15.75
C GLU A 129 -18.04 -14.06 -15.47
N THR A 130 -18.42 -15.09 -14.74
CA THR A 130 -19.82 -15.32 -14.31
C THR A 130 -20.15 -14.67 -12.97
N ASP A 131 -19.21 -13.96 -12.33
CA ASP A 131 -19.31 -13.34 -11.01
C ASP A 131 -19.63 -14.30 -9.86
N SER A 132 -20.00 -15.54 -10.16
CA SER A 132 -20.44 -16.55 -9.17
C SER A 132 -19.35 -16.97 -8.19
N LEU A 133 -18.08 -16.87 -8.60
CA LEU A 133 -16.95 -17.27 -7.75
C LEU A 133 -16.85 -16.35 -6.53
N TRP A 134 -16.89 -15.06 -6.74
CA TRP A 134 -16.67 -14.08 -5.67
C TRP A 134 -17.88 -13.94 -4.76
N GLU A 135 -19.10 -14.02 -5.30
CA GLU A 135 -20.33 -14.03 -4.50
C GLU A 135 -20.34 -15.16 -3.47
N ASN A 136 -19.80 -16.31 -3.82
CA ASN A 136 -19.74 -17.48 -2.92
C ASN A 136 -18.55 -17.42 -1.94
N LEU A 137 -17.43 -16.82 -2.31
CA LEU A 137 -16.19 -16.87 -1.53
C LEU A 137 -15.95 -15.61 -0.69
N VAL A 138 -16.52 -14.46 -1.09
CA VAL A 138 -16.29 -13.19 -0.44
C VAL A 138 -17.62 -12.52 -0.16
N GLN A 139 -17.90 -12.30 1.13
CA GLN A 139 -19.08 -11.52 1.54
C GLN A 139 -18.75 -10.02 1.36
N LEU A 140 -19.24 -9.43 0.30
CA LEU A 140 -19.21 -7.99 0.06
C LEU A 140 -20.50 -7.34 0.61
N THR A 141 -20.40 -6.11 1.03
CA THR A 141 -21.57 -5.35 1.54
C THR A 141 -22.41 -4.77 0.41
N ASP A 142 -21.80 -4.54 -0.75
CA ASP A 142 -22.41 -3.92 -1.92
C ASP A 142 -22.28 -4.87 -3.13
N ASP A 143 -22.90 -4.51 -4.26
CA ASP A 143 -22.81 -5.27 -5.51
C ASP A 143 -21.35 -5.35 -6.00
N LEU A 144 -20.93 -6.53 -6.46
CA LEU A 144 -19.57 -6.74 -6.99
C LEU A 144 -19.22 -5.74 -8.12
N ASN A 145 -20.19 -5.31 -8.89
CA ASN A 145 -20.03 -4.30 -9.93
C ASN A 145 -19.63 -2.91 -9.41
N ASP A 146 -19.80 -2.64 -8.13
CA ASP A 146 -19.37 -1.40 -7.50
C ASP A 146 -17.89 -1.42 -7.06
N TYR A 147 -17.21 -2.55 -7.32
CA TYR A 147 -15.80 -2.74 -6.98
C TYR A 147 -14.92 -2.93 -8.20
N SER A 148 -13.71 -2.43 -8.10
CA SER A 148 -12.56 -2.86 -8.91
C SER A 148 -11.95 -4.08 -8.21
N VAL A 149 -12.01 -5.24 -8.86
CA VAL A 149 -11.54 -6.52 -8.29
C VAL A 149 -10.23 -6.94 -8.94
N PHE A 150 -9.32 -7.36 -8.10
CA PHE A 150 -8.06 -7.98 -8.47
C PHE A 150 -7.94 -9.33 -7.76
N HIS A 151 -7.33 -10.31 -8.41
CA HIS A 151 -7.05 -11.61 -7.80
C HIS A 151 -5.69 -12.16 -8.22
N GLN A 152 -5.12 -13.00 -7.37
CA GLN A 152 -3.89 -13.73 -7.64
C GLN A 152 -3.98 -15.15 -7.07
N VAL A 153 -3.72 -16.16 -7.90
CA VAL A 153 -3.56 -17.53 -7.40
C VAL A 153 -2.28 -17.63 -6.58
N ILE A 154 -2.44 -18.03 -5.32
CA ILE A 154 -1.34 -18.16 -4.35
C ILE A 154 -0.71 -19.55 -4.47
N SER A 155 -1.57 -20.59 -4.40
CA SER A 155 -1.14 -21.98 -4.42
C SER A 155 -2.23 -22.88 -4.97
N ARG A 156 -1.82 -24.02 -5.51
CA ARG A 156 -2.70 -25.12 -5.90
C ARG A 156 -2.28 -26.37 -5.14
N ASN A 157 -3.25 -27.01 -4.49
CA ASN A 157 -3.07 -28.29 -3.77
C ASN A 157 -3.85 -29.41 -4.45
N PRO A 158 -3.24 -30.14 -5.39
CA PRO A 158 -3.93 -31.26 -6.08
C PRO A 158 -4.37 -32.39 -5.15
N LYS A 159 -3.67 -32.58 -4.01
CA LYS A 159 -4.01 -33.67 -3.06
C LYS A 159 -5.33 -33.41 -2.34
N GLU A 160 -5.60 -32.15 -2.01
CA GLU A 160 -6.82 -31.71 -1.33
C GLU A 160 -7.89 -31.21 -2.31
N ASN A 161 -7.58 -31.18 -3.61
CA ASN A 161 -8.43 -30.63 -4.66
C ASN A 161 -8.84 -29.16 -4.36
N THR A 162 -7.91 -28.37 -3.84
CA THR A 162 -8.14 -26.98 -3.47
C THR A 162 -7.10 -26.04 -4.08
N MET A 163 -7.43 -24.75 -4.13
CA MET A 163 -6.50 -23.68 -4.44
C MET A 163 -6.74 -22.47 -3.52
N GLU A 164 -5.68 -21.73 -3.25
CA GLU A 164 -5.75 -20.48 -2.50
C GLU A 164 -5.62 -19.30 -3.45
N ILE A 165 -6.48 -18.31 -3.27
CA ILE A 165 -6.53 -17.10 -4.09
C ILE A 165 -6.46 -15.89 -3.17
N LEU A 166 -5.58 -14.94 -3.50
CA LEU A 166 -5.62 -13.61 -2.94
C LEU A 166 -6.70 -12.83 -3.71
N PHE A 167 -7.67 -12.30 -2.99
CA PHE A 167 -8.71 -11.43 -3.51
C PHE A 167 -8.50 -10.03 -2.96
N VAL A 168 -8.53 -9.04 -3.84
CA VAL A 168 -8.44 -7.63 -3.48
C VAL A 168 -9.55 -6.87 -4.20
N ALA A 169 -10.34 -6.12 -3.48
CA ALA A 169 -11.40 -5.30 -4.05
C ALA A 169 -11.37 -3.90 -3.46
N SER A 170 -11.60 -2.88 -4.29
CA SER A 170 -11.70 -1.48 -3.87
C SER A 170 -12.90 -0.84 -4.53
N LYS A 171 -13.61 0.04 -3.82
CA LYS A 171 -14.79 0.73 -4.38
C LYS A 171 -14.39 1.51 -5.62
N LEU A 172 -15.12 1.33 -6.72
CA LEU A 172 -14.88 2.03 -7.99
C LEU A 172 -14.89 3.55 -7.83
N ASN A 173 -15.74 4.07 -6.95
CA ASN A 173 -15.78 5.51 -6.67
C ASN A 173 -14.47 6.03 -6.10
N ASP A 174 -13.82 5.29 -5.21
CA ASP A 174 -12.53 5.68 -4.63
C ASP A 174 -11.43 5.59 -5.69
N VAL A 175 -11.36 4.46 -6.42
CA VAL A 175 -10.42 4.24 -7.52
C VAL A 175 -10.53 5.37 -8.56
N ASN A 176 -11.76 5.70 -9.00
CA ASN A 176 -12.01 6.77 -9.96
C ASN A 176 -11.65 8.15 -9.40
N SER A 177 -11.88 8.37 -8.12
CA SER A 177 -11.55 9.63 -7.46
C SER A 177 -10.05 9.87 -7.38
N TYR A 178 -9.26 8.88 -6.96
CA TYR A 178 -7.80 8.96 -6.99
C TYR A 178 -7.27 9.12 -8.42
N SER A 179 -7.79 8.35 -9.38
CA SER A 179 -7.43 8.49 -10.81
C SER A 179 -7.75 9.89 -11.34
N SER A 180 -8.89 10.47 -10.95
CA SER A 180 -9.28 11.83 -11.33
C SER A 180 -8.30 12.89 -10.80
N ILE A 181 -7.84 12.78 -9.56
CA ILE A 181 -6.84 13.69 -8.97
C ILE A 181 -5.56 13.67 -9.82
N ILE A 182 -5.07 12.50 -10.16
CA ILE A 182 -3.84 12.34 -10.95
C ILE A 182 -4.00 12.91 -12.35
N LYS A 183 -5.15 12.64 -13.02
CA LYS A 183 -5.44 13.19 -14.35
C LYS A 183 -5.56 14.71 -14.33
N ARG A 184 -6.14 15.31 -13.27
CA ARG A 184 -6.19 16.78 -13.08
C ARG A 184 -4.79 17.38 -12.90
N ALA A 185 -3.85 16.63 -12.33
CA ALA A 185 -2.45 17.03 -12.29
C ALA A 185 -1.72 16.95 -13.65
N GLY A 186 -2.40 16.50 -14.71
CA GLY A 186 -1.82 16.31 -16.05
C GLY A 186 -1.01 15.03 -16.18
N LEU A 187 -1.20 14.06 -15.27
CA LEU A 187 -0.46 12.82 -15.20
C LEU A 187 -1.33 11.63 -15.60
N ASN A 188 -0.67 10.52 -15.94
CA ASN A 188 -1.29 9.28 -16.36
C ASN A 188 -1.10 8.20 -15.28
N PRO A 189 -2.14 7.83 -14.52
CA PRO A 189 -2.04 6.75 -13.54
C PRO A 189 -2.00 5.40 -14.26
N VAL A 190 -0.81 4.85 -14.45
CA VAL A 190 -0.60 3.56 -15.13
C VAL A 190 -0.64 2.38 -14.16
N ILE A 191 -0.38 2.64 -12.88
CA ILE A 191 -0.47 1.65 -11.80
C ILE A 191 -1.23 2.27 -10.64
N MET A 192 -2.22 1.53 -10.13
CA MET A 192 -2.89 1.82 -8.86
C MET A 192 -2.77 0.59 -7.96
N ASP A 193 -2.20 0.78 -6.79
CA ASP A 193 -1.92 -0.28 -5.83
C ASP A 193 -2.64 -0.01 -4.50
N VAL A 194 -2.71 -0.99 -3.62
CA VAL A 194 -3.09 -0.74 -2.22
C VAL A 194 -1.83 -0.52 -1.39
N LYS A 195 -1.85 0.41 -0.47
CA LYS A 195 -0.67 0.87 0.28
C LYS A 195 0.12 -0.27 0.96
N CYS A 196 -0.54 -1.30 1.49
CA CYS A 196 0.15 -2.45 2.06
C CYS A 196 1.05 -3.20 1.07
N PHE A 197 0.68 -3.26 -0.21
CA PHE A 197 1.51 -3.87 -1.24
C PHE A 197 2.71 -2.99 -1.58
N THR A 198 2.55 -1.66 -1.52
CA THR A 198 3.69 -0.75 -1.71
C THR A 198 4.70 -0.87 -0.58
N LEU A 199 4.23 -0.96 0.67
CA LEU A 199 5.10 -1.22 1.82
C LEU A 199 5.82 -2.57 1.69
N LYS A 200 5.09 -3.62 1.26
CA LYS A 200 5.69 -4.92 0.96
C LYS A 200 6.78 -4.81 -0.10
N ASN A 201 6.54 -4.07 -1.19
CA ASN A 201 7.53 -3.90 -2.25
C ASN A 201 8.81 -3.22 -1.76
N ALA A 202 8.68 -2.16 -0.96
CA ALA A 202 9.84 -1.51 -0.36
C ALA A 202 10.59 -2.46 0.58
N PHE A 203 9.87 -3.20 1.41
CA PHE A 203 10.45 -4.19 2.32
C PHE A 203 11.19 -5.29 1.56
N ASP A 204 10.59 -5.81 0.48
CA ASP A 204 11.16 -6.86 -0.35
C ASP A 204 12.44 -6.43 -1.06
N ASN A 205 12.58 -5.16 -1.42
CA ASN A 205 13.77 -4.61 -2.04
C ASN A 205 14.87 -4.22 -1.04
N THR A 206 14.50 -4.02 0.24
CA THR A 206 15.46 -3.66 1.29
C THR A 206 16.03 -4.88 2.01
N PHE A 207 15.26 -5.98 2.12
CA PHE A 207 15.72 -7.19 2.82
C PHE A 207 15.94 -8.35 1.86
N LYS A 208 17.07 -9.05 2.04
CA LYS A 208 17.31 -10.34 1.39
C LYS A 208 16.35 -11.39 1.93
N ILE A 209 16.04 -12.40 1.12
CA ILE A 209 15.03 -13.45 1.40
C ILE A 209 15.25 -14.09 2.78
N GLU A 210 16.50 -14.34 3.18
CA GLU A 210 16.88 -14.99 4.44
C GLU A 210 16.48 -14.20 5.68
N ASN A 211 16.36 -12.88 5.56
CA ASN A 211 16.06 -11.98 6.68
C ASN A 211 14.58 -11.56 6.78
N LYS A 212 13.72 -12.07 5.86
CA LYS A 212 12.31 -11.65 5.81
C LYS A 212 11.41 -12.42 6.76
N SER A 213 11.68 -13.72 6.96
CA SER A 213 10.76 -14.66 7.62
C SER A 213 10.42 -14.31 9.08
N ASN A 214 11.31 -13.60 9.76
CA ASN A 214 11.17 -13.28 11.19
C ASN A 214 10.94 -11.79 11.44
N ASN A 215 10.59 -11.04 10.39
CA ASN A 215 10.33 -9.61 10.47
C ASN A 215 8.89 -9.30 10.03
N ALA A 216 8.26 -8.35 10.71
CA ALA A 216 7.00 -7.74 10.32
C ALA A 216 7.20 -6.25 10.02
N LEU A 217 6.29 -5.68 9.21
CA LEU A 217 6.10 -4.25 9.11
C LEU A 217 4.94 -3.83 10.00
N LEU A 218 5.03 -2.64 10.59
CA LEU A 218 3.94 -2.01 11.32
C LEU A 218 3.77 -0.59 10.80
N GLU A 219 2.63 -0.29 10.22
CA GLU A 219 2.26 1.08 9.95
C GLU A 219 1.60 1.69 11.19
N ILE A 220 2.18 2.79 11.68
CA ILE A 220 1.60 3.64 12.72
C ILE A 220 1.37 5.01 12.08
N GLY A 221 0.14 5.28 11.69
CA GLY A 221 -0.21 6.47 10.92
C GLY A 221 -1.41 7.23 11.47
N SER A 222 -1.61 8.42 10.94
CA SER A 222 -2.82 9.21 11.17
C SER A 222 -4.06 8.55 10.54
N GLU A 223 -3.87 7.87 9.41
CA GLU A 223 -4.94 7.24 8.65
C GLU A 223 -5.04 5.76 8.99
N ASP A 224 -4.07 4.98 8.55
CA ASP A 224 -4.03 3.52 8.67
C ASP A 224 -3.11 3.10 9.82
N ASN A 225 -3.52 2.06 10.55
CA ASN A 225 -2.74 1.40 11.57
C ASN A 225 -2.92 -0.10 11.42
N TYR A 226 -1.88 -0.79 10.96
CA TYR A 226 -1.93 -2.24 10.74
C TYR A 226 -0.55 -2.86 10.81
N MET A 227 -0.52 -4.14 11.15
CA MET A 227 0.67 -4.98 11.03
C MET A 227 0.60 -5.79 9.73
N LEU A 228 1.73 -5.86 9.03
CA LEU A 228 1.91 -6.62 7.80
C LEU A 228 3.01 -7.65 7.99
N ILE A 229 2.69 -8.94 7.82
CA ILE A 229 3.66 -10.04 7.78
C ILE A 229 3.65 -10.63 6.37
N VAL A 230 4.83 -10.78 5.78
CA VAL A 230 4.96 -11.42 4.47
C VAL A 230 5.19 -12.91 4.65
N HIS A 231 4.18 -13.72 4.34
CA HIS A 231 4.23 -15.18 4.40
C HIS A 231 4.11 -15.78 3.00
N ASN A 232 5.11 -16.55 2.56
CA ASN A 232 5.15 -17.13 1.21
C ASN A 232 4.83 -16.10 0.10
N ASN A 233 5.48 -14.92 0.20
CA ASN A 233 5.29 -13.78 -0.69
C ASN A 233 3.91 -13.11 -0.65
N ILE A 234 3.04 -13.47 0.30
CA ILE A 234 1.70 -12.93 0.45
C ILE A 234 1.68 -12.02 1.69
N PRO A 235 1.09 -10.83 1.62
CA PRO A 235 0.87 -10.01 2.79
C PRO A 235 -0.27 -10.57 3.66
N ILE A 236 0.03 -10.79 4.93
CA ILE A 236 -0.96 -11.03 5.98
C ILE A 236 -1.10 -9.73 6.73
N ILE A 237 -2.29 -9.16 6.70
CA ILE A 237 -2.59 -7.85 7.28
C ILE A 237 -3.46 -8.04 8.50
N THR A 238 -3.09 -7.40 9.60
CA THR A 238 -3.87 -7.35 10.83
C THR A 238 -4.08 -5.89 11.20
N ASP A 239 -5.32 -5.42 11.12
CA ASP A 239 -5.68 -4.07 11.48
C ASP A 239 -5.53 -3.85 12.99
N ILE A 240 -5.04 -2.68 13.36
CA ILE A 240 -4.95 -2.22 14.74
C ILE A 240 -6.02 -1.15 14.95
N PHE A 241 -7.01 -1.48 15.75
CA PHE A 241 -8.15 -0.60 15.96
C PHE A 241 -7.82 0.52 16.94
N LEU A 242 -7.97 1.75 16.47
CA LEU A 242 -7.88 2.97 17.24
C LEU A 242 -9.12 3.83 17.04
N ARG A 243 -9.65 4.37 18.12
CA ARG A 243 -10.69 5.41 18.08
C ARG A 243 -10.05 6.74 17.67
N THR A 244 -10.85 7.69 17.21
CA THR A 244 -10.35 9.01 16.79
C THR A 244 -9.54 9.71 17.88
N ASN A 245 -10.05 9.77 19.10
CA ASN A 245 -9.35 10.37 20.25
C ASN A 245 -8.04 9.64 20.59
N GLU A 246 -7.95 8.34 20.31
CA GLU A 246 -6.75 7.55 20.55
C GLU A 246 -5.68 7.81 19.48
N LYS A 247 -6.09 7.98 18.23
CA LYS A 247 -5.18 8.44 17.16
C LYS A 247 -4.62 9.82 17.51
N GLU A 248 -5.48 10.74 17.96
CA GLU A 248 -5.06 12.08 18.39
C GLU A 248 -4.09 12.01 19.58
N SER A 249 -4.35 11.16 20.56
CA SER A 249 -3.46 10.93 21.69
C SER A 249 -2.08 10.44 21.26
N LEU A 250 -2.01 9.53 20.28
CA LEU A 250 -0.72 9.07 19.73
C LEU A 250 0.00 10.17 18.95
N MET A 251 -0.73 10.94 18.13
CA MET A 251 -0.15 12.06 17.34
C MET A 251 0.44 13.15 18.23
N ASN A 252 -0.16 13.41 19.39
CA ASN A 252 0.25 14.45 20.33
C ASN A 252 1.18 13.94 21.45
N PHE A 253 1.56 12.66 21.41
CA PHE A 253 2.44 12.08 22.43
C PHE A 253 3.83 12.73 22.41
N SER A 254 4.33 13.08 23.61
CA SER A 254 5.71 13.52 23.83
C SER A 254 6.24 12.91 25.10
N ARG A 255 7.50 12.49 25.10
CA ARG A 255 8.18 11.92 26.26
C ARG A 255 8.24 12.88 27.45
N ASN A 256 8.31 14.17 27.18
CA ASN A 256 8.42 15.21 28.21
C ASN A 256 7.14 15.38 29.05
N ASN A 257 6.01 14.86 28.53
CA ASN A 257 4.69 14.96 29.17
C ASN A 257 4.18 13.58 29.69
N GLN A 258 5.08 12.65 30.00
CA GLN A 258 4.71 11.31 30.43
C GLN A 258 4.17 11.31 31.88
N ASN A 259 2.84 11.20 32.03
CA ASN A 259 2.26 10.51 33.17
C ASN A 259 2.13 9.03 32.80
N GLU A 260 2.86 8.15 33.49
CA GLU A 260 2.87 6.69 33.23
C GLU A 260 1.48 6.05 33.37
N GLU A 261 0.52 6.74 33.97
CA GLU A 261 -0.88 6.35 34.17
C GLU A 261 -1.87 7.15 33.31
N GLY A 262 -1.39 7.99 32.41
CA GLY A 262 -2.23 8.85 31.56
C GLY A 262 -2.98 8.10 30.44
N GLU A 263 -3.97 8.78 29.83
CA GLU A 263 -4.79 8.24 28.74
C GLU A 263 -3.92 7.67 27.60
N THR A 264 -2.88 8.38 27.19
CA THR A 264 -1.98 7.95 26.11
C THR A 264 -1.18 6.69 26.45
N ALA A 265 -0.76 6.53 27.72
CA ALA A 265 -0.09 5.30 28.16
C ALA A 265 -1.03 4.08 28.05
N ASN A 266 -2.32 4.27 28.35
CA ASN A 266 -3.33 3.23 28.18
C ASN A 266 -3.58 2.91 26.69
N VAL A 267 -3.57 3.91 25.82
CA VAL A 267 -3.67 3.72 24.37
C VAL A 267 -2.48 2.88 23.84
N ILE A 268 -1.24 3.24 24.22
CA ILE A 268 -0.02 2.50 23.85
C ILE A 268 -0.06 1.07 24.36
N ARG A 269 -0.51 0.87 25.60
CA ARG A 269 -0.65 -0.47 26.20
C ARG A 269 -1.64 -1.33 25.42
N ARG A 270 -2.82 -0.79 25.11
CA ARG A 270 -3.86 -1.48 24.35
C ARG A 270 -3.44 -1.77 22.91
N TYR A 271 -2.78 -0.83 22.25
CA TYR A 271 -2.18 -1.02 20.93
C TYR A 271 -1.17 -2.18 20.98
N SER A 272 -0.27 -2.18 21.99
CA SER A 272 0.71 -3.24 22.17
C SER A 272 0.09 -4.62 22.44
N LEU A 273 -1.06 -4.68 23.10
CA LEU A 273 -1.81 -5.94 23.29
C LEU A 273 -2.33 -6.48 21.96
N GLN A 274 -2.88 -5.62 21.10
CA GLN A 274 -3.32 -6.03 19.76
C GLN A 274 -2.15 -6.56 18.91
N LEU A 275 -0.97 -5.91 18.99
CA LEU A 275 0.24 -6.41 18.32
C LEU A 275 0.66 -7.79 18.84
N LYS A 276 0.69 -7.99 20.17
CA LYS A 276 1.01 -9.29 20.77
C LYS A 276 0.06 -10.38 20.32
N GLN A 277 -1.24 -10.09 20.28
CA GLN A 277 -2.26 -11.02 19.82
C GLN A 277 -2.01 -11.41 18.35
N ALA A 278 -1.80 -10.43 17.47
CA ALA A 278 -1.54 -10.68 16.06
C ALA A 278 -0.26 -11.51 15.83
N LEU A 279 0.79 -11.26 16.60
CA LEU A 279 2.03 -12.05 16.55
C LEU A 279 1.79 -13.49 17.04
N SER A 280 1.04 -13.66 18.11
CA SER A 280 0.70 -14.98 18.68
C SER A 280 -0.19 -15.79 17.72
N ASP A 281 -1.16 -15.16 17.10
CA ASP A 281 -2.05 -15.80 16.11
C ASP A 281 -1.25 -16.26 14.88
N TYR A 282 -0.31 -15.43 14.43
CA TYR A 282 0.58 -15.79 13.32
C TYR A 282 1.49 -16.97 13.69
N GLU A 283 2.15 -16.92 14.85
CA GLU A 283 3.03 -18.00 15.36
C GLU A 283 2.22 -19.29 15.54
N GLY A 284 1.02 -19.22 16.14
CA GLY A 284 0.14 -20.36 16.34
C GLY A 284 -0.33 -21.01 15.02
N LYS A 285 -0.58 -20.19 13.99
CA LYS A 285 -1.08 -20.66 12.69
C LYS A 285 0.01 -21.24 11.79
N TYR A 286 1.20 -20.63 11.80
CA TYR A 286 2.26 -20.95 10.83
C TYR A 286 3.53 -21.53 11.45
N GLY A 287 3.62 -21.60 12.79
CA GLY A 287 4.79 -22.11 13.50
C GLY A 287 6.02 -21.21 13.36
N ILE A 288 5.86 -19.96 12.90
CA ILE A 288 6.96 -19.01 12.64
C ILE A 288 6.86 -17.84 13.61
N ARG A 289 7.91 -17.60 14.36
CA ARG A 289 7.99 -16.50 15.31
C ARG A 289 8.57 -15.25 14.68
N ILE A 290 7.92 -14.12 14.89
CA ILE A 290 8.41 -12.79 14.52
C ILE A 290 9.24 -12.22 15.66
N TYR A 291 10.49 -11.87 15.38
CA TYR A 291 11.41 -11.30 16.36
C TYR A 291 11.55 -9.78 16.25
N ASN A 292 11.27 -9.23 15.06
CA ASN A 292 11.45 -7.80 14.80
C ASN A 292 10.26 -7.20 14.08
N ILE A 293 9.88 -6.01 14.52
CA ILE A 293 8.90 -5.17 13.86
C ILE A 293 9.61 -3.93 13.31
N LYS A 294 9.49 -3.71 12.00
CA LYS A 294 9.97 -2.52 11.30
C LYS A 294 8.81 -1.54 11.19
N VAL A 295 8.94 -0.38 11.82
CA VAL A 295 7.88 0.61 11.90
C VAL A 295 7.97 1.58 10.75
N VAL A 296 6.88 1.75 10.04
CA VAL A 296 6.64 2.81 9.05
C VAL A 296 5.68 3.81 9.65
N SER A 297 5.98 5.11 9.58
CA SER A 297 5.13 6.11 10.19
C SER A 297 5.21 7.45 9.48
N ASN A 298 4.06 8.12 9.34
CA ASN A 298 3.97 9.51 8.93
C ASN A 298 3.84 10.48 10.12
N LEU A 299 3.96 9.97 11.35
CA LEU A 299 3.90 10.79 12.56
C LEU A 299 5.25 11.44 12.85
N ASN A 300 5.23 12.72 13.25
CA ASN A 300 6.45 13.50 13.54
C ASN A 300 7.12 13.05 14.84
N ASN A 301 6.37 12.41 15.76
CA ASN A 301 6.82 12.00 17.09
C ASN A 301 7.13 10.50 17.18
N ILE A 302 7.41 9.85 16.06
CA ILE A 302 7.70 8.41 16.05
C ILE A 302 8.88 8.02 16.95
N ASP A 303 9.88 8.89 17.05
CA ASP A 303 11.05 8.66 17.89
C ASP A 303 10.72 8.68 19.40
N ASP A 304 9.65 9.36 19.78
CA ASP A 304 9.12 9.32 21.15
C ASP A 304 8.24 8.07 21.36
N LEU A 305 7.47 7.67 20.35
CA LEU A 305 6.56 6.53 20.42
C LEU A 305 7.31 5.19 20.49
N ILE A 306 8.38 5.00 19.71
CA ILE A 306 9.13 3.73 19.68
C ILE A 306 9.56 3.25 21.06
N PRO A 307 10.22 4.04 21.92
CA PRO A 307 10.59 3.60 23.26
C PRO A 307 9.40 3.32 24.18
N ALA A 308 8.31 4.07 24.02
CA ALA A 308 7.09 3.82 24.77
C ALA A 308 6.44 2.47 24.41
N PHE A 309 6.43 2.11 23.13
CA PHE A 309 6.01 0.78 22.67
C PHE A 309 6.96 -0.33 23.13
N LYS A 310 8.29 -0.10 23.09
CA LYS A 310 9.29 -1.10 23.54
C LYS A 310 9.10 -1.55 24.98
N LYS A 311 8.68 -0.65 25.88
CA LYS A 311 8.38 -1.00 27.27
C LYS A 311 7.29 -2.09 27.36
N ASN A 312 6.38 -2.15 26.40
CA ASN A 312 5.28 -3.10 26.37
C ASN A 312 5.55 -4.35 25.49
N LEU A 313 6.57 -4.32 24.62
CA LEU A 313 6.91 -5.40 23.66
C LEU A 313 8.28 -6.02 23.99
N LEU A 314 8.44 -6.52 25.22
CA LEU A 314 9.73 -6.92 25.80
C LEU A 314 10.55 -7.93 24.99
N ASN A 315 9.91 -8.82 24.24
CA ASN A 315 10.57 -9.91 23.51
C ASN A 315 10.58 -9.72 21.99
N THR A 316 10.22 -8.52 21.51
CA THR A 316 10.13 -8.20 20.10
C THR A 316 10.90 -6.92 19.83
N GLY A 317 11.86 -6.96 18.92
CA GLY A 317 12.59 -5.78 18.46
C GLY A 317 11.66 -4.82 17.75
N LEU A 318 11.74 -3.54 18.06
CA LEU A 318 10.96 -2.50 17.40
C LEU A 318 11.90 -1.40 16.94
N GLN A 319 11.89 -1.08 15.64
CA GLN A 319 12.73 -0.01 15.09
C GLN A 319 12.09 0.62 13.86
N VAL A 320 12.38 1.90 13.65
CA VAL A 320 11.93 2.60 12.45
C VAL A 320 12.57 1.96 11.22
N PHE A 321 11.76 1.74 10.20
CA PHE A 321 12.21 1.19 8.93
C PHE A 321 12.88 2.28 8.09
N ASP A 322 14.07 2.02 7.57
CA ASP A 322 14.72 2.90 6.60
C ASP A 322 14.69 2.25 5.21
N PRO A 323 13.79 2.68 4.32
CA PRO A 323 13.66 2.11 2.97
C PRO A 323 14.80 2.51 2.03
N LEU A 324 15.67 3.42 2.44
CA LEU A 324 16.78 3.94 1.64
C LEU A 324 18.09 3.17 1.84
N ASN A 325 18.16 2.25 2.81
CA ASN A 325 19.41 1.56 3.17
C ASN A 325 20.10 0.84 2.01
N GLU A 326 19.35 0.27 1.06
CA GLU A 326 19.87 -0.50 -0.07
C GLU A 326 19.83 0.29 -1.39
N ILE A 327 19.53 1.59 -1.33
CA ILE A 327 19.43 2.47 -2.50
C ILE A 327 20.65 3.40 -2.53
N SER A 328 21.29 3.49 -3.69
CA SER A 328 22.34 4.49 -3.93
C SER A 328 21.70 5.88 -4.00
N ILE A 329 22.16 6.80 -3.16
CA ILE A 329 21.64 8.17 -3.09
C ILE A 329 22.71 9.12 -3.67
N PRO A 330 22.48 9.69 -4.87
CA PRO A 330 23.36 10.70 -5.44
C PRO A 330 23.44 11.95 -4.56
N GLU A 331 24.55 12.70 -4.67
CA GLU A 331 24.83 13.87 -3.82
C GLU A 331 23.69 14.91 -3.84
N TYR A 332 23.10 15.16 -5.01
CA TYR A 332 22.01 16.12 -5.19
C TYR A 332 20.70 15.73 -4.50
N ASN A 333 20.57 14.48 -4.01
CA ASN A 333 19.41 14.02 -3.25
C ASN A 333 19.69 13.82 -1.75
N LYS A 334 20.95 13.90 -1.32
CA LYS A 334 21.31 13.66 0.09
C LYS A 334 20.60 14.61 1.05
N GLU A 335 20.54 15.89 0.74
CA GLU A 335 19.85 16.87 1.56
C GLU A 335 18.35 16.56 1.69
N LYS A 336 17.69 16.20 0.58
CA LYS A 336 16.26 15.86 0.54
C LYS A 336 15.92 14.58 1.32
N THR A 337 16.89 13.70 1.49
CA THR A 337 16.73 12.42 2.21
C THR A 337 17.29 12.45 3.62
N ASN A 338 17.88 13.58 4.03
CA ASN A 338 18.42 13.74 5.38
C ASN A 338 17.32 14.10 6.39
N LEU A 339 16.38 13.16 6.56
CA LEU A 339 15.28 13.26 7.52
C LEU A 339 15.53 12.34 8.72
N ILE A 340 15.07 12.76 9.88
CA ILE A 340 15.10 11.93 11.10
C ILE A 340 14.27 10.65 10.85
N ASN A 341 13.05 10.84 10.34
CA ASN A 341 12.16 9.72 9.99
C ASN A 341 12.14 9.46 8.48
N ARG A 342 13.02 8.58 7.99
CA ARG A 342 13.05 8.20 6.57
C ARG A 342 11.95 7.22 6.19
N SER A 343 11.29 6.59 7.16
CA SER A 343 10.22 5.61 6.88
C SER A 343 9.03 6.23 6.14
N ILE A 344 8.89 7.55 6.17
CA ILE A 344 7.87 8.28 5.40
C ILE A 344 7.97 8.05 3.89
N TYR A 345 9.15 7.65 3.40
CA TYR A 345 9.38 7.36 1.97
C TYR A 345 9.07 5.91 1.59
N THR A 346 8.68 5.06 2.53
CA THR A 346 8.48 3.63 2.27
C THR A 346 7.46 3.39 1.17
N SER A 347 6.28 4.00 1.24
CA SER A 347 5.22 3.81 0.25
C SER A 347 5.62 4.32 -1.12
N VAL A 348 6.14 5.54 -1.23
CA VAL A 348 6.53 6.14 -2.51
C VAL A 348 7.67 5.38 -3.19
N LEU A 349 8.63 4.85 -2.42
CA LEU A 349 9.70 4.00 -2.97
C LEU A 349 9.15 2.65 -3.41
N GLY A 350 8.22 2.05 -2.63
CA GLY A 350 7.52 0.85 -3.03
C GLY A 350 6.76 0.98 -4.36
N LEU A 351 6.21 2.17 -4.63
CA LEU A 351 5.60 2.52 -5.90
C LEU A 351 6.65 2.72 -7.00
N ALA A 352 7.75 3.42 -6.70
CA ALA A 352 8.81 3.68 -7.68
C ALA A 352 9.59 2.42 -8.09
N TYR A 353 9.59 1.37 -7.27
CA TYR A 353 10.09 0.04 -7.66
C TYR A 353 9.24 -0.64 -8.72
N ARG A 354 7.96 -0.23 -8.87
CA ARG A 354 7.08 -0.77 -9.90
C ARG A 354 7.60 -0.36 -11.27
N LYS A 355 8.17 -1.29 -12.01
CA LYS A 355 8.40 -1.17 -13.45
C LYS A 355 7.26 -1.89 -14.17
N LEU A 356 7.00 -1.49 -15.40
CA LEU A 356 5.92 -2.06 -16.23
C LEU A 356 6.08 -3.56 -16.56
N ASP A 357 7.18 -4.19 -16.15
CA ASP A 357 7.37 -5.64 -16.17
C ASP A 357 6.41 -6.41 -15.24
N VAL A 358 5.51 -5.72 -14.59
CA VAL A 358 4.56 -6.24 -13.61
C VAL A 358 3.40 -7.03 -14.25
N PHE A 359 3.34 -7.14 -15.58
CA PHE A 359 2.37 -8.01 -16.26
C PHE A 359 2.50 -9.51 -15.92
N GLY A 360 3.62 -9.92 -15.28
CA GLY A 360 3.76 -11.26 -14.71
C GLY A 360 2.97 -11.49 -13.42
N TYR A 361 2.63 -10.43 -12.69
CA TYR A 361 2.00 -10.52 -11.35
C TYR A 361 0.52 -10.12 -11.32
N TYR A 362 0.06 -9.32 -12.27
CA TYR A 362 -1.30 -8.78 -12.26
C TYR A 362 -1.94 -8.97 -13.64
N LYS A 363 -2.71 -10.03 -13.80
CA LYS A 363 -3.67 -10.11 -14.89
C LYS A 363 -4.90 -9.31 -14.45
N PHE A 364 -5.11 -8.12 -14.99
CA PHE A 364 -6.39 -7.44 -14.89
C PHE A 364 -7.43 -8.26 -15.67
N VAL A 365 -8.46 -8.67 -14.99
CA VAL A 365 -9.64 -9.28 -15.58
C VAL A 365 -10.68 -8.20 -15.87
#